data_d681f700033d3f21f164e67206459b15
#
_entry.id   d681f700033d3f21f164e67206459b15
#
_cell.length_a   1.000
_cell.length_b   1.000
_cell.length_c   1.000
_cell.angle_alpha   90.00
_cell.angle_beta   90.00
_cell.angle_gamma   90.00
#
_symmetry.space_group_name_H-M   'P 1'
#
loop_
_entity.id
_entity.type
_entity.pdbx_description
1 polymer ?
#
loop_
_entity_poly.entity_id
_entity_poly.type
_entity_poly.pdbx_seq_one_letter_code
_entity_poly.pdbx_strand_id
1 'polypeptide(L)'
;LYDILSEGWDVVLIDSMAEVQNAIVDTHKGWMSSKKAETELLNLFEKHNLGENDANVNTAFLVIQQVTKGGEFAGSNRFKHMMTGMAHMEWTKEGERTFYFSKNRRGGDMSVRLFSLQNRNRVGWQGTLGVES
;
A
#
# COMPACT_ATOMS: atom_id res chain seq x y z
N LEU A 1 4.70 -0.85 16.81
CA LEU A 1 3.88 -1.51 15.78
C LEU A 1 3.37 -2.88 16.23
N TYR A 2 4.24 -3.72 16.77
CA TYR A 2 3.87 -5.07 17.22
C TYR A 2 2.76 -5.03 18.27
N ASP A 3 2.86 -4.16 19.26
CA ASP A 3 1.87 -4.02 20.33
C ASP A 3 0.51 -3.55 19.79
N ILE A 4 0.53 -2.59 18.86
CA ILE A 4 -0.68 -2.07 18.23
C ILE A 4 -1.40 -3.17 17.45
N LEU A 5 -0.67 -3.95 16.66
CA LEU A 5 -1.24 -5.02 15.85
C LEU A 5 -1.80 -6.15 16.72
N SER A 6 -1.15 -6.43 17.85
CA SER A 6 -1.61 -7.48 18.78
C SER A 6 -2.97 -7.20 19.40
N GLU A 7 -3.40 -5.93 19.44
CA GLU A 7 -4.74 -5.53 19.91
C GLU A 7 -5.87 -6.05 19.02
N GLY A 8 -5.57 -6.41 17.76
CA GLY A 8 -6.56 -6.98 16.84
C GLY A 8 -7.46 -5.94 16.19
N TRP A 9 -6.90 -5.17 15.26
CA TRP A 9 -7.65 -4.19 14.48
C TRP A 9 -8.23 -4.79 13.21
N ASP A 10 -9.42 -4.36 12.81
CA ASP A 10 -10.03 -4.79 11.55
C ASP A 10 -9.27 -4.23 10.35
N VAL A 11 -8.89 -2.95 10.41
CA VAL A 11 -8.15 -2.27 9.34
C VAL A 11 -7.00 -1.48 9.93
N VAL A 12 -5.85 -1.60 9.32
CA VAL A 12 -4.65 -0.83 9.67
C VAL A 12 -4.13 -0.12 8.44
N LEU A 13 -3.99 1.19 8.55
CA LEU A 13 -3.38 2.03 7.51
C LEU A 13 -1.91 2.28 7.86
N ILE A 14 -1.02 1.98 6.94
CA ILE A 14 0.42 2.24 7.04
C ILE A 14 0.78 3.36 6.05
N ASP A 15 1.14 4.50 6.57
CA ASP A 15 1.61 5.64 5.77
C ASP A 15 2.96 6.14 6.36
N SER A 16 4.06 5.77 5.79
CA SER A 16 4.24 4.90 4.63
C SER A 16 5.05 3.67 5.00
N MET A 17 5.12 2.70 4.11
CA MET A 17 5.94 1.48 4.29
C MET A 17 7.42 1.84 4.53
N ALA A 18 7.97 2.79 3.77
CA ALA A 18 9.34 3.24 3.90
C ALA A 18 9.65 3.82 5.28
N GLU A 19 8.74 4.61 5.84
CA GLU A 19 8.89 5.19 7.17
C GLU A 19 8.96 4.11 8.26
N VAL A 20 8.11 3.10 8.16
CA VAL A 20 8.11 1.98 9.13
C VAL A 20 9.37 1.14 8.97
N GLN A 21 9.81 0.87 7.73
CA GLN A 21 11.07 0.16 7.49
C GLN A 21 12.26 0.91 8.10
N ASN A 22 12.35 2.21 7.88
CA ASN A 22 13.42 3.03 8.42
C ASN A 22 13.41 3.05 9.95
N ALA A 23 12.24 3.14 10.55
CA ALA A 23 12.11 3.09 12.01
C ALA A 23 12.61 1.76 12.60
N ILE A 24 12.34 0.64 11.91
CA ILE A 24 12.83 -0.67 12.33
C ILE A 24 14.34 -0.75 12.20
N VAL A 25 14.90 -0.30 11.08
CA VAL A 25 16.36 -0.28 10.85
C VAL A 25 17.06 0.57 11.93
N ASP A 26 16.52 1.76 12.22
CA ASP A 26 17.07 2.67 13.22
C ASP A 26 17.01 2.07 14.62
N THR A 27 15.92 1.41 14.97
CA THR A 27 15.76 0.73 16.27
C THR A 27 16.82 -0.35 16.47
N HIS A 28 17.22 -1.02 15.41
CA HIS A 28 18.26 -2.06 15.43
C HIS A 28 19.69 -1.50 15.23
N LYS A 29 19.85 -0.18 15.22
CA LYS A 29 21.15 0.52 15.14
C LYS A 29 22.04 0.02 13.97
N GLY A 30 21.45 -0.24 12.82
CA GLY A 30 22.17 -0.70 11.64
C GLY A 30 22.48 -2.21 11.59
N TRP A 31 22.08 -2.98 12.58
CA TRP A 31 22.24 -4.44 12.58
C TRP A 31 21.24 -5.13 11.63
N MET A 32 20.18 -4.44 11.26
CA MET A 32 19.17 -4.94 10.33
C MET A 32 19.21 -4.15 9.03
N SER A 33 19.28 -4.86 7.89
CA SER A 33 19.19 -4.24 6.58
C SER A 33 17.74 -3.82 6.28
N SER A 34 17.56 -2.86 5.37
CA SER A 34 16.25 -2.44 4.90
C SER A 34 15.45 -3.60 4.30
N LYS A 35 16.12 -4.48 3.56
CA LYS A 35 15.50 -5.68 2.98
C LYS A 35 15.00 -6.65 4.05
N LYS A 36 15.74 -6.84 5.12
CA LYS A 36 15.33 -7.68 6.24
C LYS A 36 14.15 -7.07 6.99
N ALA A 37 14.15 -5.75 7.18
CA ALA A 37 13.04 -5.04 7.78
C ALA A 37 11.75 -5.20 6.95
N GLU A 38 11.84 -5.10 5.62
CA GLU A 38 10.72 -5.38 4.73
C GLU A 38 10.19 -6.80 4.92
N THR A 39 11.06 -7.79 4.94
CA THR A 39 10.69 -9.19 5.13
C THR A 39 9.96 -9.40 6.45
N GLU A 40 10.43 -8.82 7.53
CA GLU A 40 9.77 -8.91 8.83
C GLU A 40 8.39 -8.25 8.85
N LEU A 41 8.25 -7.08 8.21
CA LEU A 41 6.97 -6.41 8.09
C LEU A 41 5.97 -7.23 7.28
N LEU A 42 6.41 -7.81 6.15
CA LEU A 42 5.54 -8.64 5.33
C LEU A 42 5.06 -9.90 6.08
N ASN A 43 5.95 -10.52 6.84
CA ASN A 43 5.58 -11.65 7.69
C ASN A 43 4.56 -11.25 8.76
N LEU A 44 4.75 -10.08 9.34
CA LEU A 44 3.84 -9.53 10.35
C LEU A 44 2.45 -9.25 9.77
N PHE A 45 2.39 -8.65 8.59
CA PHE A 45 1.12 -8.38 7.89
C PHE A 45 0.39 -9.69 7.56
N GLU A 46 1.11 -10.69 7.04
CA GLU A 46 0.53 -11.99 6.73
C GLU A 46 -0.04 -12.66 7.98
N LYS A 47 0.70 -12.66 9.07
CA LYS A 47 0.29 -13.21 10.35
C LYS A 47 -1.04 -12.62 10.82
N HIS A 48 -1.13 -11.29 10.86
CA HIS A 48 -2.34 -10.61 11.32
C HIS A 48 -3.48 -10.70 10.31
N ASN A 49 -3.17 -10.73 9.02
CA ASN A 49 -4.19 -10.95 7.99
C ASN A 49 -4.85 -12.32 8.10
N LEU A 50 -4.09 -13.32 8.52
CA LEU A 50 -4.59 -14.68 8.79
C LEU A 50 -5.28 -14.82 10.15
N GLY A 51 -5.32 -13.78 10.95
CA GLY A 51 -5.94 -13.81 12.28
C GLY A 51 -5.10 -14.46 13.36
N GLU A 52 -3.82 -14.62 13.14
CA GLU A 52 -2.89 -15.22 14.10
C GLU A 52 -2.46 -14.21 15.17
N ASN A 53 -3.42 -13.74 15.95
CA ASN A 53 -3.19 -12.80 17.05
C ASN A 53 -4.11 -13.16 18.23
N ASP A 54 -3.87 -12.57 19.38
CA ASP A 54 -4.59 -12.87 20.61
C ASP A 54 -6.11 -12.64 20.50
N ALA A 55 -6.53 -11.69 19.66
CA ALA A 55 -7.94 -11.37 19.44
C ALA A 55 -8.59 -12.22 18.35
N ASN A 56 -7.85 -13.05 17.62
CA ASN A 56 -8.32 -13.82 16.47
C ASN A 56 -8.99 -12.95 15.39
N VAL A 57 -8.50 -11.73 15.19
CA VAL A 57 -9.04 -10.78 14.21
C VAL A 57 -8.20 -10.84 12.93
N ASN A 58 -8.88 -11.01 11.80
CA ASN A 58 -8.26 -10.90 10.48
C ASN A 58 -8.11 -9.42 10.14
N THR A 59 -6.89 -8.89 10.18
CA THR A 59 -6.60 -7.49 9.91
C THR A 59 -6.38 -7.25 8.42
N ALA A 60 -7.11 -6.31 7.86
CA ALA A 60 -6.86 -5.81 6.51
C ALA A 60 -5.84 -4.67 6.58
N PHE A 61 -4.83 -4.71 5.73
CA PHE A 61 -3.80 -3.67 5.66
C PHE A 61 -3.93 -2.83 4.41
N LEU A 62 -3.97 -1.53 4.60
CA LEU A 62 -3.83 -0.55 3.52
C LEU A 62 -2.45 0.10 3.66
N VAL A 63 -1.55 -0.22 2.75
CA VAL A 63 -0.15 0.20 2.83
C VAL A 63 0.14 1.21 1.73
N ILE A 64 0.62 2.38 2.13
CA ILE A 64 1.03 3.42 1.21
C ILE A 64 2.53 3.29 0.97
N GLN A 65 2.90 3.23 -0.30
CA GLN A 65 4.29 3.17 -0.74
C GLN A 65 4.55 4.27 -1.75
N GLN A 66 5.60 5.04 -1.52
CA GLN A 66 6.02 6.05 -2.48
C GLN A 66 6.73 5.39 -3.65
N VAL A 67 6.55 5.95 -4.83
CA VAL A 67 7.29 5.52 -6.03
C VAL A 67 8.60 6.29 -6.15
N THR A 68 9.57 5.73 -6.89
CA THR A 68 10.81 6.41 -7.21
C THR A 68 10.54 7.58 -8.17
N LYS A 69 11.54 8.44 -8.37
CA LYS A 69 11.45 9.55 -9.33
C LYS A 69 11.11 9.11 -10.76
N GLY A 70 11.46 7.86 -11.12
CA GLY A 70 11.11 7.26 -12.40
C GLY A 70 9.71 6.64 -12.45
N GLY A 71 8.92 6.76 -11.39
CA GLY A 71 7.58 6.18 -11.30
C GLY A 71 7.56 4.68 -11.00
N GLU A 72 8.70 4.12 -10.62
CA GLU A 72 8.81 2.69 -10.33
C GLU A 72 8.49 2.38 -8.87
N PHE A 73 7.89 1.22 -8.66
CA PHE A 73 7.63 0.69 -7.34
C PHE A 73 8.94 0.33 -6.62
N ALA A 74 9.13 0.87 -5.42
CA ALA A 74 10.36 0.73 -4.65
C ALA A 74 10.44 -0.53 -3.79
N GLY A 75 9.41 -1.37 -3.77
CA GLY A 75 9.35 -2.60 -2.98
C GLY A 75 9.90 -3.82 -3.72
N SER A 76 10.07 -4.92 -3.00
CA SER A 76 10.52 -6.19 -3.54
C SER A 76 9.43 -6.91 -4.34
N ASN A 77 9.83 -7.92 -5.12
CA ASN A 77 8.88 -8.80 -5.81
C ASN A 77 7.99 -9.56 -4.81
N ARG A 78 8.52 -9.94 -3.65
CA ARG A 78 7.75 -10.58 -2.60
C ARG A 78 6.63 -9.66 -2.13
N PHE A 79 6.91 -8.37 -1.95
CA PHE A 79 5.91 -7.37 -1.60
C PHE A 79 4.77 -7.35 -2.62
N LYS A 80 5.11 -7.30 -3.90
CA LYS A 80 4.11 -7.33 -4.99
C LYS A 80 3.28 -8.62 -4.98
N HIS A 81 3.92 -9.76 -4.78
CA HIS A 81 3.25 -11.06 -4.80
C HIS A 81 2.28 -11.24 -3.62
N MET A 82 2.63 -10.68 -2.48
CA MET A 82 1.87 -10.84 -1.26
C MET A 82 0.59 -10.00 -1.22
N MET A 83 0.60 -8.84 -1.89
CA MET A 83 -0.55 -7.94 -1.90
C MET A 83 -1.72 -8.54 -2.68
N THR A 84 -2.92 -8.44 -2.10
CA THR A 84 -4.18 -8.81 -2.78
C THR A 84 -4.50 -7.85 -3.92
N GLY A 85 -4.17 -6.59 -3.75
CA GLY A 85 -4.36 -5.55 -4.76
C GLY A 85 -3.26 -4.52 -4.70
N MET A 86 -2.96 -3.91 -5.84
CA MET A 86 -2.06 -2.77 -5.95
C MET A 86 -2.73 -1.71 -6.80
N ALA A 87 -2.89 -0.54 -6.21
CA ALA A 87 -3.43 0.63 -6.90
C ALA A 87 -2.35 1.68 -7.06
N HIS A 88 -2.42 2.41 -8.14
CA HIS A 88 -1.48 3.47 -8.47
C HIS A 88 -2.20 4.80 -8.62
N MET A 89 -1.60 5.84 -8.05
CA MET A 89 -2.04 7.23 -8.19
C MET A 89 -0.90 8.00 -8.83
N GLU A 90 -1.14 8.56 -9.99
CA GLU A 90 -0.11 9.20 -10.82
C GLU A 90 -0.60 10.50 -11.42
N TRP A 91 0.35 11.33 -11.87
CA TRP A 91 0.10 12.49 -12.70
C TRP A 91 0.38 12.16 -14.15
N THR A 92 -0.50 12.55 -15.05
CA THR A 92 -0.21 12.52 -16.48
C THR A 92 0.70 13.67 -16.87
N LYS A 93 1.26 13.63 -18.08
CA LYS A 93 2.05 14.73 -18.63
C LYS A 93 1.23 16.01 -18.77
N GLU A 94 -0.08 15.89 -18.96
CA GLU A 94 -1.03 17.00 -19.06
C GLU A 94 -1.47 17.54 -17.70
N GLY A 95 -0.94 16.98 -16.59
CA GLY A 95 -1.29 17.42 -15.25
C GLY A 95 -2.58 16.84 -14.68
N GLU A 96 -3.12 15.82 -15.30
CA GLU A 96 -4.29 15.10 -14.81
C GLU A 96 -3.90 14.05 -13.78
N ARG A 97 -4.79 13.77 -12.82
CA ARG A 97 -4.60 12.73 -11.82
C ARG A 97 -5.28 11.45 -12.25
N THR A 98 -4.54 10.35 -12.17
CA THR A 98 -5.04 9.03 -12.54
C THR A 98 -4.98 8.07 -11.38
N PHE A 99 -5.92 7.13 -11.37
CA PHE A 99 -5.98 6.01 -10.44
C PHE A 99 -6.27 4.74 -11.21
N TYR A 100 -5.49 3.68 -10.97
CA TYR A 100 -5.73 2.38 -11.57
C TYR A 100 -5.16 1.26 -10.72
N PHE A 101 -5.69 0.04 -10.90
CA PHE A 101 -5.13 -1.16 -10.31
C PHE A 101 -4.17 -1.84 -11.28
N SER A 102 -2.95 -2.14 -10.84
CA SER A 102 -2.02 -3.00 -11.57
C SER A 102 -2.19 -4.46 -11.17
N LYS A 103 -2.82 -4.72 -10.02
CA LYS A 103 -3.10 -6.04 -9.50
C LYS A 103 -4.41 -6.01 -8.71
N ASN A 104 -5.28 -6.97 -8.96
CA ASN A 104 -6.49 -7.14 -8.19
C ASN A 104 -6.92 -8.62 -8.23
N ARG A 105 -6.53 -9.39 -7.21
CA ARG A 105 -6.84 -10.82 -7.10
C ARG A 105 -8.33 -11.11 -6.94
N ARG A 106 -9.08 -10.13 -6.44
CA ARG A 106 -10.53 -10.27 -6.24
C ARG A 106 -11.32 -9.94 -7.49
N GLY A 107 -10.63 -9.57 -8.56
CA GLY A 107 -11.26 -9.14 -9.80
C GLY A 107 -11.73 -7.69 -9.74
N GLY A 108 -12.29 -7.22 -10.82
CA GLY A 108 -12.82 -5.87 -10.95
C GLY A 108 -12.23 -5.11 -12.12
N ASP A 109 -12.62 -3.85 -12.21
CA ASP A 109 -12.22 -2.97 -13.29
C ASP A 109 -10.76 -2.52 -13.11
N MET A 110 -9.92 -2.85 -14.09
CA MET A 110 -8.51 -2.47 -14.13
C MET A 110 -8.27 -1.22 -14.98
N SER A 111 -9.31 -0.54 -15.44
CA SER A 111 -9.17 0.66 -16.27
C SER A 111 -8.57 1.82 -15.50
N VAL A 112 -7.86 2.70 -16.23
CA VAL A 112 -7.28 3.92 -15.67
C VAL A 112 -8.37 4.99 -15.54
N ARG A 113 -8.58 5.48 -14.33
CA ARG A 113 -9.61 6.49 -14.04
C ARG A 113 -8.99 7.85 -13.78
N LEU A 114 -9.65 8.88 -14.27
CA LEU A 114 -9.30 10.26 -13.97
C LEU A 114 -10.05 10.72 -12.72
N PHE A 115 -9.39 11.48 -11.87
CA PHE A 115 -10.02 12.05 -10.70
C PHE A 115 -9.51 13.45 -10.40
N SER A 116 -10.27 14.20 -9.62
CA SER A 116 -9.86 15.48 -9.05
C SER A 116 -10.05 15.48 -7.55
N LEU A 117 -9.24 16.27 -6.85
CA LEU A 117 -9.45 16.53 -5.43
C LEU A 117 -10.31 17.79 -5.29
N GLN A 118 -11.48 17.63 -4.68
CA GLN A 118 -12.41 18.72 -4.43
C GLN A 118 -12.46 19.03 -2.95
N ASN A 119 -12.20 20.26 -2.55
CA ASN A 119 -12.35 20.75 -1.17
C ASN A 119 -11.65 19.87 -0.11
N ARG A 120 -10.38 19.57 -0.24
CA ARG A 120 -9.55 18.81 0.73
C ARG A 120 -10.05 17.41 1.11
N ASN A 121 -11.37 17.19 1.18
CA ASN A 121 -11.97 15.96 1.72
C ASN A 121 -12.78 15.16 0.68
N ARG A 122 -12.78 15.57 -0.57
CA ARG A 122 -13.64 14.98 -1.59
C ARG A 122 -12.87 14.64 -2.86
N VAL A 123 -13.05 13.41 -3.33
CA VAL A 123 -12.55 12.96 -4.63
C VAL A 123 -13.68 13.01 -5.64
N GLY A 124 -13.45 13.69 -6.77
CA GLY A 124 -14.37 13.68 -7.90
C GLY A 124 -13.84 12.81 -9.02
N TRP A 125 -14.63 11.83 -9.44
CA TRP A 125 -14.26 10.98 -10.58
C TRP A 125 -14.68 11.66 -11.89
N GLN A 126 -13.73 11.76 -12.82
CA GLN A 126 -13.92 12.53 -14.08
C GLN A 126 -14.06 11.62 -15.30
N GLY A 127 -13.96 10.31 -15.14
CA GLY A 127 -14.07 9.38 -16.23
C GLY A 127 -12.91 8.39 -16.28
N THR A 128 -12.81 7.70 -17.40
CA THR A 128 -11.81 6.66 -17.63
C THR A 128 -10.92 7.07 -18.80
N LEU A 129 -9.60 6.98 -18.58
CA LEU A 129 -8.63 7.31 -19.62
C LEU A 129 -8.70 6.31 -20.76
N GLY A 130 -8.69 6.83 -22.00
CA GLY A 130 -8.73 6.01 -23.21
C GLY A 130 -10.11 5.47 -23.59
N VAL A 131 -11.17 5.85 -22.87
CA VAL A 131 -12.55 5.53 -23.20
C VAL A 131 -13.26 6.81 -23.66
N GLU A 132 -13.76 6.80 -24.89
CA GLU A 132 -14.62 7.89 -25.36
C GLU A 132 -15.98 7.78 -24.66
N SER A 133 -16.35 8.86 -24.01
CA SER A 133 -17.65 8.97 -23.35
C SER A 133 -18.71 9.48 -24.27
#